data_e6e36d14ef988e1f350b978d68103a7d
#
_entry.id   e6e36d14ef988e1f350b978d68103a7d
#
_cell.length_a   1.000
_cell.length_b   1.000
_cell.length_c   1.000
_cell.angle_alpha   90.00
_cell.angle_beta   90.00
_cell.angle_gamma   90.00
#
_symmetry.space_group_name_H-M   'P 1'
#
loop_
_entity.id
_entity.type
_entity.pdbx_description
1 polymer ?
#
loop_
_entity_poly.entity_id
_entity_poly.type
_entity_poly.pdbx_seq_one_letter_code
_entity_poly.pdbx_strand_id
1 'polypeptide(L)'
;PNASFSTIVDNEEIMMTMNTIASQKKLEAAVWLDLNNGMNRTGIIPDKEAALLYQKIALSSNLKAKGLHVYDGHIHASDFAVRKEICDRDFDLVLGLKKQIEQLGIQIKTIVAGGTPTFPIHVKRDQVEVCPGTPLLWDQGYADAYKDLKFIPAAVLIGAVVSKPAKNLMCLNLGHKAVAAEMPPPRLKILNFEKLEQISHSEEHIVVACVDSKNYIIG
;
A
#
# COMPACT_ATOMS: atom_id res chain seq x y z
N PRO A 1 -13.49 -14.20 -19.86
CA PRO A 1 -12.87 -14.31 -18.55
C PRO A 1 -13.90 -13.91 -17.50
N ASN A 2 -14.06 -14.74 -16.47
CA ASN A 2 -14.99 -14.46 -15.38
C ASN A 2 -14.31 -13.54 -14.35
N ALA A 3 -14.06 -12.27 -14.72
CA ALA A 3 -13.48 -11.29 -13.83
C ALA A 3 -14.57 -10.27 -13.43
N SER A 4 -14.66 -9.94 -12.16
CA SER A 4 -15.49 -8.88 -11.62
C SER A 4 -14.62 -7.63 -11.40
N PHE A 5 -15.05 -6.50 -11.93
CA PHE A 5 -14.34 -5.22 -11.78
C PHE A 5 -15.14 -4.28 -10.90
N SER A 6 -14.44 -3.52 -10.09
CA SER A 6 -15.01 -2.43 -9.30
C SER A 6 -14.00 -1.29 -9.20
N THR A 7 -14.49 -0.09 -8.87
CA THR A 7 -13.64 1.10 -8.71
C THR A 7 -14.03 1.86 -7.45
N ILE A 8 -13.25 2.86 -7.09
CA ILE A 8 -13.50 3.75 -5.95
C ILE A 8 -14.06 5.09 -6.42
N VAL A 9 -14.82 5.76 -5.56
CA VAL A 9 -15.31 7.12 -5.74
C VAL A 9 -15.34 7.84 -4.39
N ASP A 10 -15.05 9.14 -4.38
CA ASP A 10 -14.96 9.95 -3.16
C ASP A 10 -15.69 11.31 -3.25
N ASN A 11 -16.34 11.58 -4.37
CA ASN A 11 -17.08 12.82 -4.58
C ASN A 11 -18.30 12.64 -5.49
N GLU A 12 -19.24 13.56 -5.38
CA GLU A 12 -20.51 13.48 -6.10
C GLU A 12 -20.36 13.69 -7.61
N GLU A 13 -19.47 14.58 -8.04
CA GLU A 13 -19.27 14.90 -9.46
C GLU A 13 -18.82 13.66 -10.24
N ILE A 14 -17.81 12.96 -9.73
CA ILE A 14 -17.33 11.72 -10.34
C ILE A 14 -18.40 10.62 -10.26
N MET A 15 -19.10 10.51 -9.14
CA MET A 15 -20.21 9.55 -8.98
C MET A 15 -21.29 9.78 -10.05
N MET A 16 -21.72 11.01 -10.27
CA MET A 16 -22.74 11.37 -11.28
C MET A 16 -22.23 11.10 -12.71
N THR A 17 -20.97 11.43 -12.97
CA THR A 17 -20.34 11.15 -14.27
C THR A 17 -20.30 9.65 -14.55
N MET A 18 -19.89 8.84 -13.57
CA MET A 18 -19.87 7.38 -13.68
C MET A 18 -21.27 6.80 -13.91
N ASN A 19 -22.28 7.27 -13.16
CA ASN A 19 -23.66 6.84 -13.34
C ASN A 19 -24.19 7.15 -14.76
N THR A 20 -23.86 8.33 -15.28
CA THR A 20 -24.24 8.76 -16.62
C THR A 20 -23.58 7.88 -17.70
N ILE A 21 -22.28 7.63 -17.60
CA ILE A 21 -21.54 6.79 -18.56
C ILE A 21 -22.04 5.35 -18.48
N ALA A 22 -22.27 4.81 -17.27
CA ALA A 22 -22.79 3.47 -17.08
C ALA A 22 -24.20 3.32 -17.73
N SER A 23 -25.04 4.34 -17.57
CA SER A 23 -26.35 4.38 -18.22
C SER A 23 -26.24 4.35 -19.74
N GLN A 24 -25.39 5.21 -20.34
CA GLN A 24 -25.17 5.27 -21.79
C GLN A 24 -24.65 3.93 -22.35
N LYS A 25 -23.82 3.24 -21.57
CA LYS A 25 -23.26 1.94 -21.93
C LYS A 25 -24.18 0.75 -21.58
N LYS A 26 -25.31 1.01 -20.94
CA LYS A 26 -26.24 -0.02 -20.44
C LYS A 26 -25.54 -1.03 -19.50
N LEU A 27 -24.71 -0.51 -18.60
CA LEU A 27 -23.94 -1.28 -17.62
C LEU A 27 -24.33 -0.87 -16.20
N GLU A 28 -24.06 -1.73 -15.25
CA GLU A 28 -24.02 -1.41 -13.82
C GLU A 28 -22.56 -1.37 -13.38
N ALA A 29 -22.08 -0.22 -12.87
CA ALA A 29 -20.73 -0.07 -12.37
C ALA A 29 -20.67 -0.35 -10.87
N ALA A 30 -19.84 -1.31 -10.46
CA ALA A 30 -19.60 -1.61 -9.06
C ALA A 30 -18.62 -0.60 -8.45
N VAL A 31 -19.01 0.08 -7.36
CA VAL A 31 -18.24 1.16 -6.75
C VAL A 31 -18.13 0.99 -5.24
N TRP A 32 -16.98 1.42 -4.71
CA TRP A 32 -16.71 1.56 -3.29
C TRP A 32 -16.60 3.04 -2.95
N LEU A 33 -17.15 3.46 -1.80
CA LEU A 33 -16.88 4.81 -1.30
C LEU A 33 -15.47 4.82 -0.68
N ASP A 34 -14.57 5.64 -1.24
CA ASP A 34 -13.22 5.84 -0.72
C ASP A 34 -13.23 6.83 0.44
N LEU A 35 -12.61 6.47 1.55
CA LEU A 35 -12.62 7.23 2.78
C LEU A 35 -11.22 7.72 3.15
N ASN A 36 -11.13 8.97 3.55
CA ASN A 36 -9.93 9.55 4.16
C ASN A 36 -10.03 9.47 5.69
N ASN A 37 -9.42 8.48 6.28
CA ASN A 37 -9.32 8.33 7.74
C ASN A 37 -8.00 8.84 8.33
N GLY A 38 -7.22 9.62 7.55
CA GLY A 38 -5.95 10.20 8.01
C GLY A 38 -4.83 10.21 6.96
N MET A 39 -4.95 9.46 5.85
CA MET A 39 -3.93 9.41 4.81
C MET A 39 -3.78 10.74 4.05
N ASN A 40 -4.86 11.52 3.93
CA ASN A 40 -4.89 12.84 3.26
C ASN A 40 -4.36 12.81 1.81
N ARG A 41 -4.69 11.74 1.09
CA ARG A 41 -4.31 11.55 -0.33
C ARG A 41 -5.52 11.55 -1.24
N THR A 42 -6.47 10.67 -1.01
CA THR A 42 -7.77 10.54 -1.67
C THR A 42 -8.82 10.21 -0.61
N GLY A 43 -10.08 10.18 -0.99
CA GLY A 43 -11.17 9.80 -0.13
C GLY A 43 -11.89 10.98 0.51
N ILE A 44 -13.17 10.79 0.79
CA ILE A 44 -14.00 11.72 1.55
C ILE A 44 -13.84 11.47 3.05
N ILE A 45 -13.87 12.53 3.85
CA ILE A 45 -13.85 12.42 5.32
C ILE A 45 -15.06 11.60 5.80
N PRO A 46 -14.89 10.63 6.72
CA PRO A 46 -15.97 9.77 7.19
C PRO A 46 -16.94 10.51 8.13
N ASP A 47 -17.78 11.36 7.55
CA ASP A 47 -18.77 12.19 8.24
C ASP A 47 -20.17 12.08 7.60
N LYS A 48 -21.05 13.01 7.92
CA LYS A 48 -22.42 13.07 7.41
C LYS A 48 -22.46 13.21 5.87
N GLU A 49 -21.53 13.93 5.27
CA GLU A 49 -21.47 14.12 3.82
C GLU A 49 -21.12 12.83 3.12
N ALA A 50 -20.19 12.05 3.68
CA ALA A 50 -19.87 10.72 3.20
C ALA A 50 -21.08 9.77 3.28
N ALA A 51 -21.87 9.84 4.35
CA ALA A 51 -23.08 9.03 4.48
C ALA A 51 -24.13 9.38 3.40
N LEU A 52 -24.30 10.66 3.13
CA LEU A 52 -25.20 11.14 2.06
C LEU A 52 -24.71 10.76 0.67
N LEU A 53 -23.39 10.82 0.42
CA LEU A 53 -22.80 10.38 -0.84
C LEU A 53 -22.99 8.86 -1.05
N TYR A 54 -22.77 8.07 0.00
CA TYR A 54 -23.03 6.63 -0.08
C TYR A 54 -24.51 6.32 -0.36
N GLN A 55 -25.43 7.07 0.25
CA GLN A 55 -26.85 6.93 -0.03
C GLN A 55 -27.16 7.25 -1.50
N LYS A 56 -26.60 8.31 -2.06
CA LYS A 56 -26.74 8.64 -3.49
C LYS A 56 -26.22 7.53 -4.40
N ILE A 57 -25.06 6.92 -4.06
CA ILE A 57 -24.53 5.77 -4.79
C ILE A 57 -25.53 4.60 -4.74
N ALA A 58 -26.01 4.27 -3.55
CA ALA A 58 -26.90 3.13 -3.36
C ALA A 58 -28.27 3.29 -4.05
N LEU A 59 -28.73 4.53 -4.22
CA LEU A 59 -29.99 4.86 -4.93
C LEU A 59 -29.81 5.07 -6.43
N SER A 60 -28.59 5.10 -6.93
CA SER A 60 -28.30 5.28 -8.36
C SER A 60 -28.65 4.03 -9.15
N SER A 61 -29.34 4.20 -10.29
CA SER A 61 -29.85 3.08 -11.09
C SER A 61 -28.79 2.30 -11.87
N ASN A 62 -27.60 2.88 -12.08
CA ASN A 62 -26.53 2.25 -12.85
C ASN A 62 -25.21 2.11 -12.04
N LEU A 63 -25.29 2.32 -10.72
CA LEU A 63 -24.18 2.06 -9.80
C LEU A 63 -24.60 0.98 -8.81
N LYS A 64 -23.65 0.15 -8.45
CA LYS A 64 -23.81 -0.87 -7.41
C LYS A 64 -22.87 -0.56 -6.26
N ALA A 65 -23.42 -0.06 -5.16
CA ALA A 65 -22.66 0.19 -3.93
C ALA A 65 -22.13 -1.15 -3.38
N LYS A 66 -20.81 -1.28 -3.27
CA LYS A 66 -20.12 -2.49 -2.80
C LYS A 66 -19.83 -2.43 -1.30
N GLY A 67 -19.54 -1.24 -0.78
CA GLY A 67 -19.14 -0.99 0.59
C GLY A 67 -18.20 0.19 0.71
N LEU A 68 -17.41 0.20 1.75
CA LEU A 68 -16.44 1.26 2.05
C LEU A 68 -15.03 0.77 1.71
N HIS A 69 -14.18 1.69 1.22
CA HIS A 69 -12.75 1.47 1.04
C HIS A 69 -12.00 2.48 1.90
N VAL A 70 -10.97 2.03 2.61
CA VAL A 70 -10.17 2.88 3.47
C VAL A 70 -8.71 2.44 3.47
N TYR A 71 -7.83 3.29 2.96
CA TYR A 71 -6.40 3.05 2.94
C TYR A 71 -5.70 3.88 4.02
N ASP A 72 -5.11 3.20 4.98
CA ASP A 72 -4.46 3.80 6.14
C ASP A 72 -2.93 3.86 6.03
N GLY A 73 -2.43 4.16 4.84
CA GLY A 73 -1.01 4.20 4.51
C GLY A 73 -0.17 5.23 5.29
N HIS A 74 -0.78 6.09 6.09
CA HIS A 74 -0.12 7.03 7.00
C HIS A 74 0.35 6.39 8.32
N ILE A 75 -0.08 5.16 8.61
CA ILE A 75 0.25 4.46 9.86
C ILE A 75 1.57 3.70 9.69
N HIS A 76 2.66 4.26 10.21
CA HIS A 76 4.02 3.76 10.01
C HIS A 76 4.73 3.31 11.30
N ALA A 77 4.05 3.27 12.45
CA ALA A 77 4.67 2.86 13.70
C ALA A 77 5.23 1.44 13.59
N SER A 78 6.52 1.26 13.85
CA SER A 78 7.19 -0.04 13.80
C SER A 78 6.80 -0.94 14.98
N ASP A 79 6.53 -0.34 16.15
CA ASP A 79 5.96 -1.06 17.29
C ASP A 79 4.52 -1.48 17.00
N PHE A 80 4.22 -2.76 17.16
CA PHE A 80 2.90 -3.32 16.85
C PHE A 80 1.79 -2.76 17.74
N ALA A 81 2.06 -2.54 19.04
CA ALA A 81 1.02 -2.06 19.97
C ALA A 81 0.63 -0.61 19.65
N VAL A 82 1.62 0.24 19.40
CA VAL A 82 1.41 1.63 18.98
C VAL A 82 0.69 1.68 17.63
N ARG A 83 1.14 0.86 16.66
CA ARG A 83 0.50 0.76 15.35
C ARG A 83 -0.96 0.33 15.44
N LYS A 84 -1.25 -0.64 16.33
CA LYS A 84 -2.61 -1.11 16.58
C LYS A 84 -3.49 -0.01 17.19
N GLU A 85 -3.00 0.71 18.18
CA GLU A 85 -3.74 1.79 18.83
C GLU A 85 -4.14 2.88 17.81
N ILE A 86 -3.19 3.33 16.98
CA ILE A 86 -3.45 4.31 15.93
C ILE A 86 -4.47 3.75 14.92
N CYS A 87 -4.28 2.52 14.48
CA CYS A 87 -5.17 1.86 13.53
C CYS A 87 -6.60 1.71 14.06
N ASP A 88 -6.77 1.34 15.33
CA ASP A 88 -8.09 1.21 15.96
C ASP A 88 -8.78 2.58 16.06
N ARG A 89 -8.08 3.59 16.56
CA ARG A 89 -8.60 4.95 16.69
C ARG A 89 -9.09 5.51 15.34
N ASP A 90 -8.28 5.38 14.30
CA ASP A 90 -8.61 5.94 12.98
C ASP A 90 -9.71 5.11 12.28
N PHE A 91 -9.80 3.81 12.57
CA PHE A 91 -10.87 2.96 12.07
C PHE A 91 -12.22 3.15 12.78
N ASP A 92 -12.23 3.65 14.02
CA ASP A 92 -13.45 3.99 14.74
C ASP A 92 -14.27 5.07 14.03
N LEU A 93 -13.62 5.98 13.29
CA LEU A 93 -14.30 6.95 12.43
C LEU A 93 -15.09 6.25 11.31
N VAL A 94 -14.50 5.20 10.72
CA VAL A 94 -15.14 4.39 9.67
C VAL A 94 -16.34 3.62 10.23
N LEU A 95 -16.22 3.06 11.43
CA LEU A 95 -17.32 2.37 12.10
C LEU A 95 -18.45 3.34 12.48
N GLY A 96 -18.10 4.58 12.85
CA GLY A 96 -19.07 5.66 13.08
C GLY A 96 -19.87 5.97 11.82
N LEU A 97 -19.20 6.12 10.67
CA LEU A 97 -19.84 6.32 9.38
C LEU A 97 -20.72 5.13 8.98
N LYS A 98 -20.23 3.89 9.16
CA LYS A 98 -21.03 2.68 8.90
C LYS A 98 -22.36 2.74 9.63
N LYS A 99 -22.35 3.08 10.93
CA LYS A 99 -23.58 3.22 11.73
C LYS A 99 -24.51 4.30 11.17
N GLN A 100 -23.97 5.45 10.73
CA GLN A 100 -24.79 6.52 10.14
C GLN A 100 -25.46 6.06 8.84
N ILE A 101 -24.74 5.33 7.97
CA ILE A 101 -25.29 4.78 6.73
C ILE A 101 -26.38 3.72 7.03
N GLU A 102 -26.15 2.87 8.03
CA GLU A 102 -27.12 1.85 8.44
C GLU A 102 -28.40 2.47 9.03
N GLN A 103 -28.31 3.61 9.69
CA GLN A 103 -29.49 4.40 10.14
C GLN A 103 -30.32 4.94 8.98
N LEU A 104 -29.72 5.12 7.79
CA LEU A 104 -30.45 5.46 6.56
C LEU A 104 -31.11 4.24 5.90
N GLY A 105 -31.06 3.06 6.53
CA GLY A 105 -31.64 1.82 6.02
C GLY A 105 -30.77 1.06 5.02
N ILE A 106 -29.51 1.45 4.87
CA ILE A 106 -28.59 0.85 3.89
C ILE A 106 -27.54 0.02 4.62
N GLN A 107 -27.45 -1.28 4.31
CA GLN A 107 -26.48 -2.19 4.93
C GLN A 107 -25.10 -2.11 4.30
N ILE A 108 -24.06 -1.94 5.11
CA ILE A 108 -22.67 -2.07 4.69
C ILE A 108 -22.22 -3.52 4.95
N LYS A 109 -22.03 -4.27 3.87
CA LYS A 109 -21.65 -5.69 3.94
C LYS A 109 -20.15 -5.90 4.07
N THR A 110 -19.36 -5.02 3.49
CA THR A 110 -17.91 -5.17 3.40
C THR A 110 -17.22 -3.83 3.52
N ILE A 111 -16.12 -3.80 4.26
CA ILE A 111 -15.15 -2.71 4.30
C ILE A 111 -13.82 -3.26 3.80
N VAL A 112 -13.27 -2.69 2.75
CA VAL A 112 -11.90 -2.99 2.29
C VAL A 112 -10.96 -2.06 3.02
N ALA A 113 -10.04 -2.58 3.82
CA ALA A 113 -9.22 -1.75 4.70
C ALA A 113 -7.75 -2.14 4.75
N GLY A 114 -6.93 -1.16 5.02
CA GLY A 114 -5.54 -1.29 5.40
C GLY A 114 -4.55 -1.37 4.27
N GLY A 115 -3.33 -1.13 4.65
CA GLY A 115 -2.12 -1.36 3.87
C GLY A 115 -1.30 -2.49 4.49
N THR A 116 -0.08 -2.70 3.98
CA THR A 116 0.80 -3.76 4.48
C THR A 116 1.10 -3.67 5.98
N PRO A 117 1.34 -2.49 6.60
CA PRO A 117 1.60 -2.42 8.04
C PRO A 117 0.40 -2.80 8.91
N THR A 118 -0.81 -2.51 8.45
CA THR A 118 -2.03 -2.57 9.26
C THR A 118 -2.91 -3.78 8.99
N PHE A 119 -2.68 -4.52 7.87
CA PHE A 119 -3.53 -5.67 7.55
C PHE A 119 -3.59 -6.75 8.66
N PRO A 120 -2.54 -7.01 9.49
CA PRO A 120 -2.65 -8.01 10.55
C PRO A 120 -3.62 -7.60 11.68
N ILE A 121 -3.93 -6.31 11.75
CA ILE A 121 -4.90 -5.75 12.69
C ILE A 121 -6.29 -5.86 12.08
N HIS A 122 -6.43 -5.43 10.83
CA HIS A 122 -7.73 -5.43 10.13
C HIS A 122 -8.28 -6.83 9.84
N VAL A 123 -7.43 -7.81 9.55
CA VAL A 123 -7.86 -9.20 9.25
C VAL A 123 -8.61 -9.88 10.41
N LYS A 124 -8.50 -9.33 11.62
CA LYS A 124 -9.19 -9.83 12.82
C LYS A 124 -10.59 -9.23 13.01
N ARG A 125 -11.00 -8.30 12.13
CA ARG A 125 -12.29 -7.62 12.22
C ARG A 125 -13.32 -8.31 11.33
N ASP A 126 -14.53 -8.43 11.83
CA ASP A 126 -15.64 -8.97 11.04
C ASP A 126 -16.00 -8.02 9.89
N GLN A 127 -16.38 -8.56 8.75
CA GLN A 127 -16.79 -7.84 7.55
C GLN A 127 -15.70 -6.94 6.96
N VAL A 128 -14.43 -7.20 7.27
CA VAL A 128 -13.30 -6.47 6.69
C VAL A 128 -12.51 -7.39 5.75
N GLU A 129 -12.33 -6.94 4.52
CA GLU A 129 -11.38 -7.49 3.56
C GLU A 129 -10.10 -6.65 3.62
N VAL A 130 -8.94 -7.31 3.60
CA VAL A 130 -7.64 -6.61 3.67
C VAL A 130 -7.00 -6.52 2.29
N CYS A 131 -6.28 -5.41 2.04
CA CYS A 131 -5.67 -5.12 0.74
C CYS A 131 -4.15 -4.84 0.81
N PRO A 132 -3.34 -5.70 1.47
CA PRO A 132 -1.90 -5.52 1.50
C PRO A 132 -1.28 -5.82 0.13
N GLY A 133 -0.41 -4.94 -0.37
CA GLY A 133 0.28 -5.13 -1.64
C GLY A 133 1.66 -5.76 -1.51
N THR A 134 2.48 -5.23 -0.60
CA THR A 134 3.90 -5.59 -0.45
C THR A 134 4.17 -7.05 -0.03
N PRO A 135 3.30 -7.76 0.74
CA PRO A 135 3.56 -9.14 1.15
C PRO A 135 3.75 -10.13 0.00
N LEU A 136 3.26 -9.82 -1.20
CA LEU A 136 3.39 -10.70 -2.37
C LEU A 136 4.86 -10.86 -2.82
N LEU A 137 5.64 -9.80 -2.75
CA LEU A 137 7.05 -9.80 -3.14
C LEU A 137 7.97 -9.60 -1.94
N TRP A 138 7.50 -8.87 -0.96
CA TRP A 138 8.19 -8.47 0.26
C TRP A 138 9.51 -7.73 0.00
N ASP A 139 9.71 -6.61 0.63
CA ASP A 139 10.93 -5.84 0.50
C ASP A 139 11.69 -5.71 1.82
N GLN A 140 12.96 -5.32 1.72
CA GLN A 140 13.84 -5.22 2.88
C GLN A 140 13.46 -4.07 3.81
N GLY A 141 12.92 -2.96 3.29
CA GLY A 141 12.49 -1.82 4.09
C GLY A 141 11.37 -2.20 5.05
N TYR A 142 10.37 -2.92 4.56
CA TYR A 142 9.31 -3.49 5.40
C TYR A 142 9.83 -4.56 6.36
N ALA A 143 10.75 -5.42 5.92
CA ALA A 143 11.36 -6.44 6.78
C ALA A 143 12.15 -5.82 7.95
N ASP A 144 12.77 -4.69 7.73
CA ASP A 144 13.52 -3.98 8.77
C ASP A 144 12.61 -3.17 9.70
N ALA A 145 11.54 -2.57 9.18
CA ALA A 145 10.61 -1.75 9.95
C ALA A 145 9.63 -2.58 10.77
N TYR A 146 9.14 -3.70 10.25
CA TYR A 146 8.03 -4.47 10.84
C TYR A 146 8.46 -5.90 11.20
N LYS A 147 9.11 -6.04 12.35
CA LYS A 147 9.64 -7.34 12.81
C LYS A 147 8.56 -8.38 13.17
N ASP A 148 7.33 -7.93 13.35
CA ASP A 148 6.14 -8.78 13.54
C ASP A 148 5.64 -9.41 12.23
N LEU A 149 6.02 -8.83 11.07
CA LEU A 149 5.67 -9.35 9.74
C LEU A 149 6.79 -10.24 9.20
N LYS A 150 6.59 -11.55 9.27
CA LYS A 150 7.61 -12.54 8.89
C LYS A 150 7.34 -13.09 7.49
N PHE A 151 7.56 -12.25 6.47
CA PHE A 151 7.51 -12.68 5.08
C PHE A 151 8.93 -12.91 4.52
N ILE A 152 9.01 -13.72 3.49
CA ILE A 152 10.25 -14.02 2.79
C ILE A 152 10.27 -13.22 1.48
N PRO A 153 11.36 -12.48 1.18
CA PRO A 153 11.51 -11.82 -0.12
C PRO A 153 11.38 -12.82 -1.27
N ALA A 154 10.38 -12.62 -2.13
CA ALA A 154 10.10 -13.48 -3.28
C ALA A 154 10.73 -12.95 -4.57
N ALA A 155 11.19 -11.70 -4.58
CA ALA A 155 11.89 -11.08 -5.70
C ALA A 155 13.23 -10.49 -5.22
N VAL A 156 14.30 -10.79 -5.95
CA VAL A 156 15.64 -10.26 -5.71
C VAL A 156 16.22 -9.74 -7.02
N LEU A 157 17.05 -8.70 -6.93
CA LEU A 157 17.82 -8.20 -8.06
C LEU A 157 19.19 -8.91 -8.07
N ILE A 158 19.62 -9.27 -9.25
CA ILE A 158 20.97 -9.84 -9.46
C ILE A 158 21.86 -8.74 -10.03
N GLY A 159 22.98 -8.47 -9.36
CA GLY A 159 24.00 -7.53 -9.80
C GLY A 159 25.36 -8.19 -9.84
N ALA A 160 26.26 -7.63 -10.62
CA ALA A 160 27.65 -8.10 -10.76
C ALA A 160 28.64 -7.02 -10.27
N VAL A 161 29.79 -7.45 -9.77
CA VAL A 161 30.93 -6.57 -9.51
C VAL A 161 31.54 -6.21 -10.85
N VAL A 162 31.46 -4.95 -11.27
CA VAL A 162 32.00 -4.47 -12.55
C VAL A 162 33.33 -3.79 -12.42
N SER A 163 33.72 -3.36 -11.22
CA SER A 163 35.01 -2.71 -11.00
C SER A 163 35.44 -2.79 -9.53
N LYS A 164 36.75 -2.71 -9.30
CA LYS A 164 37.38 -2.52 -7.99
C LYS A 164 38.25 -1.27 -8.04
N PRO A 165 37.68 -0.08 -7.88
CA PRO A 165 38.40 1.19 -8.10
C PRO A 165 39.49 1.46 -7.08
N ALA A 166 39.45 0.83 -5.91
CA ALA A 166 40.48 0.89 -4.89
C ALA A 166 40.48 -0.36 -4.01
N LYS A 167 41.51 -0.48 -3.16
CA LYS A 167 41.54 -1.53 -2.12
C LYS A 167 40.31 -1.42 -1.25
N ASN A 168 39.60 -2.53 -1.05
CA ASN A 168 38.39 -2.63 -0.25
C ASN A 168 37.18 -1.85 -0.81
N LEU A 169 37.19 -1.43 -2.08
CA LEU A 169 36.03 -0.90 -2.78
C LEU A 169 35.62 -1.81 -3.91
N MET A 170 34.30 -1.94 -4.09
CA MET A 170 33.69 -2.62 -5.23
C MET A 170 32.60 -1.74 -5.82
N CYS A 171 32.49 -1.74 -7.14
CA CYS A 171 31.41 -1.12 -7.88
C CYS A 171 30.55 -2.24 -8.48
N LEU A 172 29.24 -2.17 -8.22
CA LEU A 172 28.27 -3.09 -8.80
C LEU A 172 27.40 -2.35 -9.83
N ASN A 173 26.95 -3.07 -10.86
CA ASN A 173 26.07 -2.57 -11.93
C ASN A 173 24.60 -2.48 -11.49
N LEU A 174 24.33 -1.98 -10.30
CA LEU A 174 23.00 -1.85 -9.74
C LEU A 174 22.83 -0.43 -9.17
N GLY A 175 22.38 0.47 -10.02
CA GLY A 175 22.10 1.85 -9.64
C GLY A 175 20.64 2.10 -9.24
N HIS A 176 20.33 3.36 -8.89
CA HIS A 176 18.98 3.73 -8.45
C HIS A 176 17.92 3.69 -9.57
N LYS A 177 18.31 3.53 -10.84
CA LYS A 177 17.37 3.23 -11.92
C LYS A 177 16.79 1.81 -11.86
N ALA A 178 17.52 0.89 -11.20
CA ALA A 178 17.06 -0.49 -11.02
C ALA A 178 16.29 -0.70 -9.72
N VAL A 179 16.35 0.23 -8.79
CA VAL A 179 15.65 0.21 -7.50
C VAL A 179 14.91 1.53 -7.30
N ALA A 180 13.90 1.55 -6.43
CA ALA A 180 13.12 2.74 -6.13
C ALA A 180 14.03 3.86 -5.57
N ALA A 181 14.08 5.00 -6.28
CA ALA A 181 14.94 6.13 -5.95
C ALA A 181 14.35 7.06 -4.87
N GLU A 182 13.06 6.97 -4.62
CA GLU A 182 12.32 7.81 -3.67
C GLU A 182 12.65 7.53 -2.19
N MET A 183 13.18 6.35 -1.91
CA MET A 183 13.59 6.01 -0.54
C MET A 183 14.99 6.56 -0.22
N PRO A 184 15.24 7.00 1.03
CA PRO A 184 16.59 7.38 1.46
C PRO A 184 17.54 6.19 1.42
N PRO A 185 18.86 6.39 1.24
CA PRO A 185 19.84 5.32 1.40
C PRO A 185 19.87 4.76 2.84
N PRO A 186 20.14 3.45 3.00
CA PRO A 186 20.40 2.45 1.96
C PRO A 186 19.10 1.99 1.29
N ARG A 187 19.06 1.98 -0.06
CA ARG A 187 17.85 1.58 -0.82
C ARG A 187 17.74 0.09 -1.09
N LEU A 188 18.77 -0.66 -0.77
CA LEU A 188 18.80 -2.11 -0.98
C LEU A 188 19.68 -2.77 0.10
N LYS A 189 19.44 -4.06 0.31
CA LYS A 189 20.31 -4.91 1.10
C LYS A 189 20.97 -5.91 0.17
N ILE A 190 22.31 -5.91 0.17
CA ILE A 190 23.09 -6.87 -0.61
C ILE A 190 23.18 -8.16 0.21
N LEU A 191 22.67 -9.24 -0.35
CA LEU A 191 22.72 -10.57 0.25
C LEU A 191 24.08 -11.22 -0.03
N ASN A 192 24.46 -12.23 0.76
CA ASN A 192 25.72 -12.99 0.63
C ASN A 192 27.01 -12.21 0.98
N PHE A 193 26.86 -11.06 1.65
CA PHE A 193 27.98 -10.28 2.16
C PHE A 193 27.76 -9.97 3.64
N GLU A 194 28.69 -10.32 4.47
CA GLU A 194 28.52 -10.15 5.92
C GLU A 194 28.75 -8.73 6.41
N LYS A 195 29.64 -7.98 5.73
CA LYS A 195 30.02 -6.62 6.12
C LYS A 195 30.24 -5.75 4.89
N LEU A 196 29.20 -5.02 4.52
CA LEU A 196 29.25 -4.03 3.45
C LEU A 196 28.77 -2.67 3.97
N GLU A 197 29.47 -1.63 3.55
CA GLU A 197 29.00 -0.25 3.71
C GLU A 197 28.74 0.34 2.32
N GLN A 198 27.55 0.89 2.11
CA GLN A 198 27.20 1.59 0.88
C GLN A 198 27.83 2.98 0.92
N ILE A 199 28.77 3.24 0.00
CA ILE A 199 29.51 4.50 -0.07
C ILE A 199 28.78 5.51 -0.96
N SER A 200 28.32 5.08 -2.13
CA SER A 200 27.58 5.92 -3.06
C SER A 200 26.61 5.11 -3.90
N HIS A 201 25.57 5.76 -4.37
CA HIS A 201 24.56 5.17 -5.23
C HIS A 201 24.18 6.15 -6.32
N SER A 202 24.64 5.87 -7.53
CA SER A 202 24.36 6.64 -8.74
C SER A 202 23.30 5.98 -9.61
N GLU A 203 23.08 6.49 -10.81
CA GLU A 203 22.02 6.01 -11.70
C GLU A 203 22.13 4.52 -12.05
N GLU A 204 23.36 4.08 -12.41
CA GLU A 204 23.63 2.72 -12.92
C GLU A 204 24.49 1.89 -11.96
N HIS A 205 25.10 2.52 -10.94
CA HIS A 205 26.11 1.89 -10.12
C HIS A 205 25.89 2.13 -8.62
N ILE A 206 26.28 1.14 -7.83
CA ILE A 206 26.48 1.29 -6.39
C ILE A 206 27.92 0.98 -6.04
N VAL A 207 28.56 1.84 -5.24
CA VAL A 207 29.88 1.60 -4.70
C VAL A 207 29.74 1.18 -3.24
N VAL A 208 30.42 0.10 -2.90
CA VAL A 208 30.40 -0.46 -1.54
C VAL A 208 31.84 -0.64 -1.03
N ALA A 209 32.03 -0.37 0.26
CA ALA A 209 33.25 -0.77 0.96
C ALA A 209 33.10 -2.21 1.46
N CYS A 210 34.13 -3.02 1.21
CA CYS A 210 34.20 -4.42 1.61
C CYS A 210 35.63 -4.80 1.94
N VAL A 211 35.90 -5.18 3.17
CA VAL A 211 37.24 -5.56 3.64
C VAL A 211 37.80 -6.74 2.83
N ASP A 212 36.95 -7.68 2.46
CA ASP A 212 37.32 -8.88 1.72
C ASP A 212 37.07 -8.76 0.21
N SER A 213 37.13 -7.57 -0.34
CA SER A 213 36.87 -7.28 -1.77
C SER A 213 37.68 -8.16 -2.73
N LYS A 214 38.86 -8.61 -2.30
CA LYS A 214 39.74 -9.54 -3.07
C LYS A 214 39.12 -10.91 -3.35
N ASN A 215 38.17 -11.33 -2.50
CA ASN A 215 37.55 -12.65 -2.61
C ASN A 215 36.41 -12.67 -3.66
N TYR A 216 36.05 -11.52 -4.20
CA TYR A 216 35.01 -11.43 -5.21
C TYR A 216 35.63 -11.15 -6.57
N ILE A 217 35.12 -11.81 -7.60
CA ILE A 217 35.58 -11.62 -8.98
C ILE A 217 34.79 -10.51 -9.67
N ILE A 218 35.40 -9.93 -10.70
CA ILE A 218 34.73 -9.03 -11.64
C ILE A 218 34.06 -9.91 -12.72
N GLY A 219 32.80 -9.66 -13.03
CA GLY A 219 32.03 -10.40 -14.03
C GLY A 219 30.60 -10.68 -13.67
#